data_683b239c065d16e292e25dc507c352d3
#
_entry.id   683b239c065d16e292e25dc507c352d3
#
_cell.length_a   1.000
_cell.length_b   1.000
_cell.length_c   1.000
_cell.angle_alpha   90.00
_cell.angle_beta   90.00
_cell.angle_gamma   90.00
#
_symmetry.space_group_name_H-M   'P 1'
#
loop_
_entity.id
_entity.type
_entity.pdbx_description
1 polymer ?
#
loop_
_entity_poly.entity_id
_entity_poly.type
_entity_poly.pdbx_seq_one_letter_code
_entity_poly.pdbx_strand_id
1 'polypeptide(L)'
;MIKGIGIDTTRISRIEKMVNTLTDGALGRLFTEAELSEAANRGGAASYEYLATRFAAKEAVFKALASLTEKKRFDLRIVETLNTPDGAPYVNPIYKSLQGEKLDSILQETGVTALHISMTTEGDYATAFVIAEGIDGPSGISPALAIITPPRAR
;
A
#
# COMPACT_ATOMS: atom_id res chain seq x y z
N MET A 1 1.30 -16.92 11.10
CA MET A 1 0.01 -16.57 11.76
C MET A 1 -0.48 -15.23 11.23
N ILE A 2 -1.82 -15.07 11.06
CA ILE A 2 -2.42 -13.77 10.73
C ILE A 2 -2.29 -12.86 11.95
N LYS A 3 -1.68 -11.69 11.76
CA LYS A 3 -1.49 -10.67 12.80
C LYS A 3 -2.47 -9.51 12.67
N GLY A 4 -2.86 -9.17 11.44
CA GLY A 4 -3.81 -8.10 11.21
C GLY A 4 -4.53 -8.22 9.88
N ILE A 5 -5.68 -7.58 9.81
CA ILE A 5 -6.53 -7.54 8.62
C ILE A 5 -6.95 -6.10 8.39
N GLY A 6 -6.88 -5.64 7.16
CA GLY A 6 -7.34 -4.32 6.75
C GLY A 6 -8.16 -4.35 5.48
N ILE A 7 -9.21 -3.57 5.46
CA ILE A 7 -10.02 -3.33 4.27
C ILE A 7 -10.34 -1.85 4.17
N ASP A 8 -10.27 -1.33 2.97
CA ASP A 8 -10.71 0.03 2.66
C ASP A 8 -11.42 0.10 1.32
N THR A 9 -12.37 1.02 1.23
CA THR A 9 -13.10 1.31 0.00
C THR A 9 -13.13 2.81 -0.25
N THR A 10 -12.71 3.21 -1.44
CA THR A 10 -12.62 4.61 -1.86
C THR A 10 -13.41 4.82 -3.14
N ARG A 11 -14.09 5.98 -3.26
CA ARG A 11 -14.77 6.36 -4.50
C ARG A 11 -13.76 6.84 -5.54
N ILE A 12 -13.86 6.33 -6.77
CA ILE A 12 -13.01 6.74 -7.89
C ILE A 12 -13.27 8.22 -8.23
N SER A 13 -14.53 8.65 -8.24
CA SER A 13 -14.91 10.05 -8.45
C SER A 13 -14.33 11.01 -7.42
N ARG A 14 -14.13 10.56 -6.16
CA ARG A 14 -13.43 11.35 -5.14
C ARG A 14 -11.96 11.54 -5.49
N ILE A 15 -11.29 10.51 -5.97
CA ILE A 15 -9.88 10.59 -6.39
C ILE A 15 -9.75 11.44 -7.66
N GLU A 16 -10.64 11.29 -8.62
CA GLU A 16 -10.71 12.16 -9.81
C GLU A 16 -10.78 13.63 -9.41
N LYS A 17 -11.73 13.99 -8.53
CA LYS A 17 -11.85 15.36 -8.03
C LYS A 17 -10.57 15.82 -7.34
N MET A 18 -9.95 14.95 -6.53
CA MET A 18 -8.71 15.25 -5.82
C MET A 18 -7.56 15.53 -6.80
N VAL A 19 -7.37 14.69 -7.81
CA VAL A 19 -6.33 14.86 -8.83
C VAL A 19 -6.53 16.16 -9.62
N ASN A 20 -7.77 16.51 -9.95
CA ASN A 20 -8.08 17.70 -10.72
C ASN A 20 -8.05 19.01 -9.91
N THR A 21 -7.99 18.94 -8.57
CA THR A 21 -8.04 20.13 -7.71
C THR A 21 -6.77 20.37 -6.90
N LEU A 22 -5.99 19.32 -6.62
CA LEU A 22 -4.75 19.43 -5.85
C LEU A 22 -3.57 19.79 -6.75
N THR A 23 -2.59 20.47 -6.17
CA THR A 23 -1.29 20.68 -6.81
C THR A 23 -0.48 19.39 -6.82
N ASP A 24 0.50 19.28 -7.73
CA ASP A 24 1.42 18.13 -7.80
C ASP A 24 2.11 17.87 -6.45
N GLY A 25 2.51 18.93 -5.74
CA GLY A 25 3.09 18.79 -4.42
C GLY A 25 2.13 18.23 -3.37
N ALA A 26 0.83 18.49 -3.49
CA ALA A 26 -0.18 17.94 -2.61
C ALA A 26 -0.48 16.47 -2.95
N LEU A 27 -0.53 16.11 -4.23
CA LEU A 27 -0.65 14.71 -4.68
C LEU A 27 0.57 13.89 -4.26
N GLY A 28 1.77 14.45 -4.34
CA GLY A 28 3.01 13.83 -3.88
C GLY A 28 3.10 13.60 -2.37
N ARG A 29 2.13 14.09 -1.58
CA ARG A 29 1.98 13.73 -0.16
C ARG A 29 1.12 12.49 0.06
N LEU A 30 0.38 12.05 -0.95
CA LEU A 30 -0.52 10.90 -0.88
C LEU A 30 0.03 9.70 -1.66
N PHE A 31 0.65 9.97 -2.79
CA PHE A 31 1.14 8.96 -3.72
C PHE A 31 2.65 9.07 -3.90
N THR A 32 3.30 7.96 -4.20
CA THR A 32 4.71 7.94 -4.56
C THR A 32 4.91 8.39 -6.01
N GLU A 33 6.14 8.75 -6.35
CA GLU A 33 6.49 9.12 -7.73
C GLU A 33 6.21 7.98 -8.71
N ALA A 34 6.51 6.73 -8.33
CA ALA A 34 6.23 5.56 -9.16
C ALA A 34 4.72 5.35 -9.39
N GLU A 35 3.89 5.55 -8.35
CA GLU A 35 2.43 5.45 -8.48
C GLU A 35 1.87 6.56 -9.38
N LEU A 36 2.35 7.80 -9.25
CA LEU A 36 1.92 8.91 -10.10
C LEU A 36 2.36 8.74 -11.54
N SER A 37 3.58 8.26 -11.78
CA SER A 37 4.10 7.97 -13.11
C SER A 37 3.28 6.88 -13.81
N GLU A 38 2.97 5.80 -13.12
CA GLU A 38 2.14 4.72 -13.68
C GLU A 38 0.70 5.21 -13.97
N ALA A 39 0.14 6.04 -13.09
CA ALA A 39 -1.16 6.65 -13.33
C ALA A 39 -1.15 7.53 -14.59
N ALA A 40 -0.12 8.35 -14.76
CA ALA A 40 0.05 9.19 -15.95
C ALA A 40 0.15 8.37 -17.24
N ASN A 41 0.86 7.23 -17.22
CA ASN A 41 0.97 6.32 -18.35
C ASN A 41 -0.37 5.71 -18.77
N ARG A 42 -1.28 5.49 -17.81
CA ARG A 42 -2.63 4.96 -18.10
C ARG A 42 -3.55 6.00 -18.70
N GLY A 43 -3.48 7.23 -18.23
CA GLY A 43 -4.28 8.36 -18.71
C GLY A 43 -5.78 8.26 -18.46
N GLY A 44 -6.47 9.39 -18.51
CA GLY A 44 -7.93 9.47 -18.43
C GLY A 44 -8.54 8.76 -17.22
N ALA A 45 -9.69 8.12 -17.41
CA ALA A 45 -10.41 7.41 -16.33
C ALA A 45 -9.59 6.28 -15.69
N ALA A 46 -8.77 5.59 -16.48
CA ALA A 46 -7.91 4.50 -15.96
C ALA A 46 -6.84 5.00 -14.97
N SER A 47 -6.41 6.25 -15.07
CA SER A 47 -5.52 6.91 -14.11
C SER A 47 -6.21 7.06 -12.74
N TYR A 48 -7.44 7.53 -12.71
CA TYR A 48 -8.19 7.74 -11.46
C TYR A 48 -8.55 6.42 -10.79
N GLU A 49 -8.94 5.42 -11.57
CA GLU A 49 -9.19 4.06 -11.08
C GLU A 49 -7.93 3.46 -10.46
N TYR A 50 -6.80 3.57 -11.14
CA TYR A 50 -5.51 3.14 -10.62
C TYR A 50 -5.17 3.82 -9.29
N LEU A 51 -5.21 5.15 -9.21
CA LEU A 51 -4.91 5.89 -7.99
C LEU A 51 -5.90 5.59 -6.86
N ALA A 52 -7.17 5.34 -7.17
CA ALA A 52 -8.16 4.96 -6.17
C ALA A 52 -7.84 3.61 -5.54
N THR A 53 -7.41 2.61 -6.34
CA THR A 53 -6.94 1.33 -5.79
C THR A 53 -5.69 1.50 -4.92
N ARG A 54 -4.75 2.38 -5.29
CA ARG A 54 -3.55 2.68 -4.50
C ARG A 54 -3.89 3.37 -3.19
N PHE A 55 -4.82 4.33 -3.22
CA PHE A 55 -5.28 4.99 -2.00
C PHE A 55 -5.95 3.99 -1.04
N ALA A 56 -6.87 3.18 -1.53
CA ALA A 56 -7.52 2.13 -0.74
C ALA A 56 -6.50 1.13 -0.18
N ALA A 57 -5.47 0.76 -0.96
CA ALA A 57 -4.40 -0.13 -0.51
C ALA A 57 -3.60 0.45 0.67
N LYS A 58 -3.24 1.73 0.61
CA LYS A 58 -2.52 2.43 1.70
C LYS A 58 -3.32 2.44 3.00
N GLU A 59 -4.61 2.77 2.90
CA GLU A 59 -5.52 2.76 4.04
C GLU A 59 -5.74 1.33 4.59
N ALA A 60 -5.86 0.33 3.72
CA ALA A 60 -5.98 -1.07 4.13
C ALA A 60 -4.72 -1.58 4.85
N VAL A 61 -3.52 -1.26 4.35
CA VAL A 61 -2.26 -1.58 5.04
C VAL A 61 -2.21 -0.90 6.41
N PHE A 62 -2.55 0.38 6.48
CA PHE A 62 -2.62 1.08 7.76
C PHE A 62 -3.55 0.37 8.75
N LYS A 63 -4.77 0.01 8.31
CA LYS A 63 -5.75 -0.70 9.16
C LYS A 63 -5.24 -2.07 9.60
N ALA A 64 -4.55 -2.81 8.73
CA ALA A 64 -3.97 -4.11 9.07
C ALA A 64 -2.87 -4.02 10.13
N LEU A 65 -2.13 -2.91 10.18
CA LEU A 65 -1.02 -2.69 11.11
C LEU A 65 -1.43 -1.91 12.37
N ALA A 66 -2.54 -1.20 12.35
CA ALA A 66 -2.94 -0.24 13.39
C ALA A 66 -3.08 -0.87 14.81
N SER A 67 -3.45 -2.14 14.90
CA SER A 67 -3.56 -2.86 16.18
C SER A 67 -2.22 -3.42 16.67
N LEU A 68 -1.18 -3.40 15.84
CA LEU A 68 0.11 -4.00 16.09
C LEU A 68 1.19 -2.98 16.50
N THR A 69 0.92 -1.69 16.32
CA THR A 69 1.84 -0.60 16.64
C THR A 69 1.15 0.49 17.44
N GLU A 70 1.89 1.20 18.27
CA GLU A 70 1.39 2.39 18.98
C GLU A 70 1.25 3.61 18.06
N LYS A 71 1.79 3.54 16.84
CA LYS A 71 1.69 4.62 15.86
C LYS A 71 0.25 4.82 15.41
N LYS A 72 -0.35 5.92 15.86
CA LYS A 72 -1.73 6.31 15.50
C LYS A 72 -1.86 6.74 14.04
N ARG A 73 -0.77 7.18 13.42
CA ARG A 73 -0.69 7.64 12.03
C ARG A 73 0.72 7.39 11.51
N PHE A 74 0.82 7.10 10.21
CA PHE A 74 2.07 7.13 9.48
C PHE A 74 1.86 7.75 8.10
N ASP A 75 2.94 8.17 7.48
CA ASP A 75 2.92 8.75 6.15
C ASP A 75 2.45 7.70 5.13
N LEU A 76 1.34 7.96 4.43
CA LEU A 76 0.81 7.04 3.43
C LEU A 76 1.80 6.71 2.30
N ARG A 77 2.81 7.56 2.10
CA ARG A 77 3.87 7.33 1.11
C ARG A 77 4.84 6.21 1.48
N ILE A 78 4.88 5.78 2.74
CA ILE A 78 5.69 4.61 3.11
C ILE A 78 5.09 3.31 2.56
N VAL A 79 3.81 3.34 2.17
CA VAL A 79 3.11 2.24 1.52
C VAL A 79 3.09 2.50 0.02
N GLU A 80 4.04 1.96 -0.71
CA GLU A 80 4.02 1.97 -2.17
C GLU A 80 3.42 0.67 -2.67
N THR A 81 2.40 0.76 -3.52
CA THR A 81 1.75 -0.42 -4.10
C THR A 81 1.92 -0.40 -5.61
N LEU A 82 2.60 -1.40 -6.11
CA LEU A 82 2.91 -1.56 -7.54
C LEU A 82 2.30 -2.86 -8.08
N ASN A 83 2.43 -3.08 -9.38
CA ASN A 83 2.05 -4.33 -10.02
C ASN A 83 3.30 -5.05 -10.55
N THR A 84 3.28 -6.37 -10.43
CA THR A 84 4.24 -7.24 -11.12
C THR A 84 4.00 -7.19 -12.64
N PRO A 85 4.93 -7.69 -13.48
CA PRO A 85 4.75 -7.70 -14.93
C PRO A 85 3.52 -8.48 -15.41
N ASP A 86 3.06 -9.47 -14.65
CA ASP A 86 1.84 -10.25 -14.88
C ASP A 86 0.58 -9.60 -14.27
N GLY A 87 0.71 -8.39 -13.70
CA GLY A 87 -0.40 -7.56 -13.24
C GLY A 87 -0.80 -7.75 -11.78
N ALA A 88 -0.20 -8.69 -11.05
CA ALA A 88 -0.52 -8.91 -9.64
C ALA A 88 -0.07 -7.73 -8.76
N PRO A 89 -0.90 -7.21 -7.84
CA PRO A 89 -0.51 -6.15 -6.94
C PRO A 89 0.43 -6.65 -5.85
N TYR A 90 1.38 -5.81 -5.45
CA TYR A 90 2.22 -6.05 -4.29
C TYR A 90 2.54 -4.74 -3.57
N VAL A 91 2.84 -4.85 -2.28
CA VAL A 91 3.32 -3.73 -1.46
C VAL A 91 4.84 -3.71 -1.49
N ASN A 92 5.43 -2.56 -1.85
CA ASN A 92 6.88 -2.37 -1.82
C ASN A 92 7.30 -1.91 -0.40
N PRO A 93 7.91 -2.78 0.42
CA PRO A 93 8.21 -2.47 1.82
C PRO A 93 9.46 -1.60 2.01
N ILE A 94 10.24 -1.40 0.96
CA ILE A 94 11.51 -0.67 1.04
C ILE A 94 11.38 0.81 0.67
N TYR A 95 10.16 1.26 0.28
CA TYR A 95 9.96 2.67 -0.01
C TYR A 95 10.19 3.54 1.23
N LYS A 96 10.97 4.60 1.08
CA LYS A 96 11.32 5.51 2.16
C LYS A 96 10.60 6.85 2.02
N SER A 97 9.85 7.26 3.04
CA SER A 97 9.21 8.58 3.06
C SER A 97 10.24 9.72 3.16
N LEU A 98 9.78 10.95 2.91
CA LEU A 98 10.61 12.17 3.07
C LEU A 98 11.11 12.36 4.51
N GLN A 99 10.38 11.87 5.51
CA GLN A 99 10.77 11.89 6.91
C GLN A 99 11.75 10.76 7.29
N GLY A 100 12.14 9.93 6.34
CA GLY A 100 13.01 8.78 6.59
C GLY A 100 12.32 7.58 7.21
N GLU A 101 11.02 7.65 7.48
CA GLU A 101 10.22 6.53 7.92
C GLU A 101 10.09 5.49 6.80
N LYS A 102 10.16 4.22 7.16
CA LYS A 102 10.04 3.11 6.22
C LYS A 102 8.96 2.15 6.70
N LEU A 103 8.19 1.60 5.77
CA LEU A 103 7.25 0.53 6.07
C LEU A 103 7.99 -0.68 6.67
N ASP A 104 9.16 -1.02 6.15
CA ASP A 104 10.00 -2.11 6.66
C ASP A 104 10.26 -2.03 8.18
N SER A 105 10.53 -0.82 8.70
CA SER A 105 10.74 -0.62 10.14
C SER A 105 9.49 -0.97 10.96
N ILE A 106 8.30 -0.64 10.45
CA ILE A 106 7.03 -0.97 11.10
C ILE A 106 6.77 -2.47 11.04
N LEU A 107 7.05 -3.11 9.91
CA LEU A 107 6.89 -4.56 9.76
C LEU A 107 7.82 -5.31 10.73
N GLN A 108 9.06 -4.87 10.88
CA GLN A 108 10.01 -5.44 11.84
C GLN A 108 9.54 -5.26 13.29
N GLU A 109 9.12 -4.05 13.67
CA GLU A 109 8.59 -3.74 15.00
C GLU A 109 7.38 -4.62 15.36
N THR A 110 6.49 -4.84 14.40
CA THR A 110 5.25 -5.59 14.59
C THR A 110 5.39 -7.09 14.42
N GLY A 111 6.55 -7.58 13.95
CA GLY A 111 6.79 -8.99 13.64
C GLY A 111 6.00 -9.48 12.42
N VAL A 112 5.59 -8.56 11.54
CA VAL A 112 4.95 -8.88 10.27
C VAL A 112 6.02 -9.24 9.25
N THR A 113 5.87 -10.38 8.61
CA THR A 113 6.83 -10.93 7.63
C THR A 113 6.31 -10.88 6.19
N ALA A 114 4.99 -10.76 6.03
CA ALA A 114 4.36 -10.64 4.72
C ALA A 114 3.10 -9.77 4.76
N LEU A 115 2.84 -9.04 3.68
CA LEU A 115 1.59 -8.36 3.39
C LEU A 115 1.00 -8.96 2.12
N HIS A 116 -0.13 -9.63 2.26
CA HIS A 116 -0.91 -10.14 1.13
C HIS A 116 -1.97 -9.11 0.78
N ILE A 117 -2.07 -8.75 -0.49
CA ILE A 117 -3.00 -7.71 -0.95
C ILE A 117 -3.83 -8.20 -2.13
N SER A 118 -5.11 -7.86 -2.10
CA SER A 118 -6.03 -8.01 -3.22
C SER A 118 -6.78 -6.71 -3.41
N MET A 119 -7.02 -6.34 -4.67
CA MET A 119 -7.72 -5.10 -5.02
C MET A 119 -8.71 -5.36 -6.13
N THR A 120 -9.82 -4.64 -6.10
CA THR A 120 -10.86 -4.70 -7.12
C THR A 120 -11.52 -3.35 -7.29
N THR A 121 -12.13 -3.14 -8.45
CA THR A 121 -13.00 -2.00 -8.74
C THR A 121 -14.35 -2.49 -9.20
N GLU A 122 -15.40 -1.80 -8.76
CA GLU A 122 -16.77 -2.04 -9.19
C GLU A 122 -17.53 -0.71 -9.22
N GLY A 123 -18.04 -0.31 -10.38
CA GLY A 123 -18.70 0.98 -10.58
C GLY A 123 -17.79 2.15 -10.17
N ASP A 124 -18.23 2.98 -9.23
CA ASP A 124 -17.46 4.11 -8.68
C ASP A 124 -16.59 3.75 -7.46
N TYR A 125 -16.37 2.46 -7.19
CA TYR A 125 -15.66 2.04 -5.97
C TYR A 125 -14.40 1.24 -6.29
N ALA A 126 -13.32 1.59 -5.60
CA ALA A 126 -12.08 0.82 -5.52
C ALA A 126 -11.95 0.26 -4.10
N THR A 127 -11.74 -1.04 -3.98
CA THR A 127 -11.60 -1.72 -2.69
C THR A 127 -10.27 -2.45 -2.64
N ALA A 128 -9.59 -2.34 -1.49
CA ALA A 128 -8.40 -3.12 -1.18
C ALA A 128 -8.60 -3.92 0.10
N PHE A 129 -8.08 -5.15 0.09
CA PHE A 129 -8.04 -6.05 1.23
C PHE A 129 -6.60 -6.47 1.50
N VAL A 130 -6.17 -6.39 2.76
CA VAL A 130 -4.81 -6.71 3.17
C VAL A 130 -4.82 -7.67 4.35
N ILE A 131 -3.97 -8.69 4.29
CA ILE A 131 -3.67 -9.57 5.41
C ILE A 131 -2.20 -9.35 5.78
N ALA A 132 -1.94 -8.99 7.04
CA ALA A 132 -0.62 -8.97 7.62
C ALA A 132 -0.33 -10.32 8.27
N GLU A 133 0.65 -11.04 7.75
CA GLU A 133 1.09 -12.33 8.26
C GLU A 133 2.44 -12.18 8.95
N GLY A 134 2.63 -12.91 10.03
CA GLY A 134 3.87 -12.89 10.79
C GLY A 134 4.08 -14.14 11.62
N ILE A 135 5.21 -14.22 12.30
CA ILE A 135 5.58 -15.29 13.21
C ILE A 135 5.34 -14.85 14.65
N ASP A 136 4.90 -15.79 15.49
CA ASP A 136 4.92 -15.61 16.94
C ASP A 136 6.30 -15.99 17.47
N GLY A 137 6.97 -15.03 18.07
CA GLY A 137 8.26 -15.26 18.72
C GLY A 137 8.72 -14.01 19.45
N PRO A 138 9.56 -14.12 20.48
CA PRO A 138 10.09 -12.96 21.15
C PRO A 138 10.84 -12.09 20.14
N SER A 139 10.57 -10.79 20.20
CA SER A 139 11.24 -9.73 19.47
C SER A 139 12.77 -9.85 19.62
N GLY A 140 13.42 -10.54 18.71
CA GLY A 140 14.87 -10.78 18.80
C GLY A 140 15.47 -11.57 17.64
N ILE A 141 14.65 -12.25 16.85
CA ILE A 141 15.14 -12.89 15.63
C ILE A 141 14.69 -12.00 14.48
N SER A 142 15.63 -11.22 13.93
CA SER A 142 15.44 -10.60 12.62
C SER A 142 15.14 -11.73 11.63
N PRO A 143 13.91 -11.89 11.14
CA PRO A 143 13.72 -12.71 9.97
C PRO A 143 14.53 -12.02 8.89
N ALA A 144 15.53 -12.68 8.36
CA ALA A 144 16.10 -12.28 7.09
C ALA A 144 14.90 -12.02 6.19
N LEU A 145 14.74 -10.77 5.78
CA LEU A 145 13.64 -10.26 5.00
C LEU A 145 13.19 -11.34 4.01
N ALA A 146 12.08 -12.00 4.30
CA ALA A 146 11.44 -12.82 3.28
C ALA A 146 10.98 -11.78 2.26
N ILE A 147 11.85 -11.50 1.32
CA ILE A 147 11.57 -10.68 0.16
C ILE A 147 10.22 -11.21 -0.32
N ILE A 148 9.22 -10.33 -0.34
CA ILE A 148 7.97 -10.62 -1.04
C ILE A 148 8.40 -10.77 -2.49
N THR A 149 8.84 -11.98 -2.83
CA THR A 149 9.25 -12.31 -4.18
C THR A 149 7.96 -12.33 -4.96
N PRO A 150 7.81 -11.51 -6.00
CA PRO A 150 6.68 -11.65 -6.89
C PRO A 150 6.61 -13.11 -7.33
N PRO A 151 5.42 -13.70 -7.46
CA PRO A 151 5.29 -15.08 -7.90
C PRO A 151 6.09 -15.26 -9.20
N ARG A 152 6.92 -16.29 -9.25
CA ARG A 152 7.71 -16.61 -10.46
C ARG A 152 6.72 -16.80 -11.61
N ALA A 153 6.93 -16.07 -12.70
CA ALA A 153 6.27 -16.36 -13.97
C ALA A 153 6.51 -17.84 -14.30
N ARG A 154 5.41 -18.57 -14.58
CA ARG A 154 5.46 -19.93 -15.12
C ARG A 154 5.75 -19.87 -16.61
#